data_d8692cb8f2d6eb7e5b8a4f47dc110f4d
#
_entry.id   d8692cb8f2d6eb7e5b8a4f47dc110f4d
#
_cell.length_a   1.000
_cell.length_b   1.000
_cell.length_c   1.000
_cell.angle_alpha   90.00
_cell.angle_beta   90.00
_cell.angle_gamma   90.00
#
_symmetry.space_group_name_H-M   'P 1'
#
loop_
_entity.id
_entity.type
_entity.pdbx_description
1 polymer ?
#
loop_
_entity_poly.entity_id
_entity_poly.type
_entity_poly.pdbx_seq_one_letter_code
_entity_poly.pdbx_strand_id
1 'polypeptide(L)'
;MVSLFFKYHIQHILENGETYLGEQPESLARNATVVYSGGDDLFIIGSWDDIIGFAIDLKNKFSEFTRNQLTLSAGVGIYPAKYPISSIAREVGELEQCAKLNDGKNSITLFHEDFTFHWDCFIEKVVGEKLRLIQNFFDQCSDYGNAFLYHLLELLKTVEEQPISLARYAFFIAKMEPTEEQKEDKPGLEEAYNDFRRKVYDWMKNAGNEKGDNDKNDVKQCILAVYLYIYLNRKKEEEVDV
;
A
#
# COMPACT_ATOMS: atom_id res chain seq x y z
N MET A 1 11.97 -1.41 -28.76
CA MET A 1 12.43 -2.21 -27.58
C MET A 1 11.33 -2.22 -26.50
N VAL A 2 10.86 -1.07 -26.01
CA VAL A 2 9.80 -0.97 -24.95
C VAL A 2 8.50 -1.67 -25.37
N SER A 3 7.99 -1.42 -26.58
CA SER A 3 6.78 -2.08 -27.10
C SER A 3 6.88 -3.62 -27.15
N LEU A 4 8.06 -4.18 -27.33
CA LEU A 4 8.28 -5.63 -27.27
C LEU A 4 8.17 -6.15 -25.83
N PHE A 5 8.68 -5.40 -24.85
CA PHE A 5 8.56 -5.74 -23.44
C PHE A 5 7.08 -5.90 -23.08
N PHE A 6 6.27 -4.87 -23.29
CA PHE A 6 4.84 -4.91 -22.98
C PHE A 6 4.11 -6.05 -23.70
N LYS A 7 4.44 -6.30 -24.98
CA LYS A 7 3.81 -7.38 -25.75
C LYS A 7 4.07 -8.78 -25.19
N TYR A 8 5.26 -9.06 -24.66
CA TYR A 8 5.65 -10.40 -24.26
C TYR A 8 5.61 -10.64 -22.75
N HIS A 9 5.82 -9.61 -21.92
CA HIS A 9 5.92 -9.78 -20.47
C HIS A 9 4.59 -9.58 -19.73
N ILE A 10 3.66 -8.77 -20.23
CA ILE A 10 2.39 -8.50 -19.53
C ILE A 10 1.63 -9.79 -19.23
N GLN A 11 1.42 -10.62 -20.26
CA GLN A 11 0.68 -11.87 -20.10
C GLN A 11 1.36 -12.80 -19.08
N HIS A 12 2.68 -12.90 -19.16
CA HIS A 12 3.46 -13.72 -18.23
C HIS A 12 3.33 -13.22 -16.77
N ILE A 13 3.39 -11.90 -16.55
CA ILE A 13 3.24 -11.31 -15.21
C ILE A 13 1.80 -11.48 -14.66
N LEU A 14 0.79 -11.47 -15.55
CA LEU A 14 -0.60 -11.75 -15.17
C LEU A 14 -0.82 -13.20 -14.78
N GLU A 15 -0.17 -14.14 -15.47
CA GLU A 15 -0.29 -15.58 -15.22
C GLU A 15 0.58 -16.05 -14.05
N ASN A 16 1.69 -15.37 -13.77
CA ASN A 16 2.71 -15.76 -12.79
C ASN A 16 3.07 -14.57 -11.88
N GLY A 17 2.15 -14.18 -11.01
CA GLY A 17 2.40 -13.12 -10.03
C GLY A 17 3.49 -13.51 -9.03
N GLU A 18 4.36 -12.56 -8.71
CA GLU A 18 5.46 -12.74 -7.74
C GLU A 18 5.20 -11.97 -6.44
N THR A 19 4.56 -10.79 -6.51
CA THR A 19 4.32 -9.90 -5.37
C THR A 19 2.85 -9.91 -4.94
N TYR A 20 2.60 -10.17 -3.67
CA TYR A 20 1.27 -10.13 -3.06
C TYR A 20 1.29 -9.24 -1.82
N LEU A 21 0.25 -8.41 -1.65
CA LEU A 21 0.12 -7.53 -0.47
C LEU A 21 -0.35 -8.28 0.78
N GLY A 22 -1.19 -9.31 0.59
CA GLY A 22 -1.67 -10.22 1.62
C GLY A 22 -0.96 -11.56 1.60
N GLU A 23 -1.67 -12.62 1.95
CA GLU A 23 -1.20 -13.99 1.82
C GLU A 23 -1.05 -14.39 0.36
N GLN A 24 -0.08 -15.26 0.07
CA GLN A 24 0.09 -15.76 -1.28
C GLN A 24 -1.08 -16.68 -1.63
N PRO A 25 -1.80 -16.42 -2.74
CA PRO A 25 -2.92 -17.26 -3.14
C PRO A 25 -2.44 -18.62 -3.68
N GLU A 26 -3.35 -19.60 -3.74
CA GLU A 26 -3.06 -20.91 -4.35
C GLU A 26 -2.76 -20.79 -5.84
N SER A 27 -3.46 -19.89 -6.55
CA SER A 27 -3.20 -19.59 -7.96
C SER A 27 -2.34 -18.34 -8.07
N LEU A 28 -1.25 -18.42 -8.82
CA LEU A 28 -0.39 -17.28 -9.12
C LEU A 28 -0.99 -16.36 -10.19
N ALA A 29 -2.04 -16.80 -10.88
CA ALA A 29 -2.72 -15.99 -11.89
C ALA A 29 -3.53 -14.87 -11.22
N ARG A 30 -3.31 -13.63 -11.69
CA ARG A 30 -3.97 -12.43 -11.17
C ARG A 30 -5.36 -12.27 -11.76
N ASN A 31 -6.31 -11.86 -10.94
CA ASN A 31 -7.65 -11.48 -11.38
C ASN A 31 -7.61 -10.06 -11.99
N ALA A 32 -7.06 -9.98 -13.19
CA ALA A 32 -6.89 -8.72 -13.90
C ALA A 32 -6.96 -8.93 -15.43
N THR A 33 -7.40 -7.89 -16.13
CA THR A 33 -7.58 -7.91 -17.59
C THR A 33 -6.97 -6.66 -18.21
N VAL A 34 -6.23 -6.85 -19.31
CA VAL A 34 -5.68 -5.75 -20.11
C VAL A 34 -6.82 -5.13 -20.94
N VAL A 35 -7.12 -3.88 -20.70
CA VAL A 35 -8.09 -3.10 -21.49
C VAL A 35 -7.41 -2.49 -22.70
N TYR A 36 -6.20 -1.96 -22.52
CA TYR A 36 -5.41 -1.34 -23.57
C TYR A 36 -3.92 -1.60 -23.33
N SER A 37 -3.21 -1.92 -24.39
CA SER A 37 -1.76 -2.01 -24.42
C SER A 37 -1.28 -1.52 -25.80
N GLY A 38 -0.58 -0.41 -25.83
CA GLY A 38 -0.11 0.18 -27.09
C GLY A 38 1.12 1.04 -26.89
N GLY A 39 2.21 0.66 -27.58
CA GLY A 39 3.47 1.38 -27.48
C GLY A 39 4.11 1.18 -26.09
N ASP A 40 4.09 2.22 -25.30
CA ASP A 40 4.58 2.33 -23.92
C ASP A 40 3.46 2.54 -22.90
N ASP A 41 2.22 2.66 -23.35
CA ASP A 41 1.05 2.85 -22.48
C ASP A 41 0.34 1.53 -22.21
N LEU A 42 -0.10 1.35 -20.96
CA LEU A 42 -0.81 0.18 -20.48
C LEU A 42 -1.98 0.60 -19.57
N PHE A 43 -3.17 0.05 -19.85
CA PHE A 43 -4.33 0.20 -18.97
C PHE A 43 -4.92 -1.17 -18.63
N ILE A 44 -4.98 -1.48 -17.33
CA ILE A 44 -5.43 -2.75 -16.79
C ILE A 44 -6.53 -2.51 -15.76
N ILE A 45 -7.51 -3.40 -15.70
CA ILE A 45 -8.56 -3.44 -14.69
C ILE A 45 -8.56 -4.83 -14.04
N GLY A 46 -8.76 -4.88 -12.72
CA GLY A 46 -8.81 -6.13 -11.98
C GLY A 46 -9.09 -5.92 -10.49
N SER A 47 -8.88 -6.96 -9.71
CA SER A 47 -8.89 -6.89 -8.25
C SER A 47 -7.79 -5.92 -7.81
N TRP A 48 -8.10 -5.02 -6.89
CA TRP A 48 -7.22 -3.90 -6.53
C TRP A 48 -5.85 -4.35 -6.01
N ASP A 49 -5.82 -5.44 -5.23
CA ASP A 49 -4.59 -6.02 -4.69
C ASP A 49 -3.75 -6.71 -5.78
N ASP A 50 -4.41 -7.39 -6.73
CA ASP A 50 -3.76 -7.95 -7.91
C ASP A 50 -3.15 -6.88 -8.82
N ILE A 51 -3.86 -5.74 -8.98
CA ILE A 51 -3.35 -4.60 -9.76
C ILE A 51 -2.11 -3.98 -9.10
N ILE A 52 -2.10 -3.79 -7.78
CA ILE A 52 -0.92 -3.26 -7.08
C ILE A 52 0.25 -4.25 -7.16
N GLY A 53 0.01 -5.53 -6.89
CA GLY A 53 1.03 -6.57 -7.03
C GLY A 53 1.58 -6.65 -8.46
N PHE A 54 0.69 -6.61 -9.47
CA PHE A 54 1.08 -6.54 -10.88
C PHE A 54 1.96 -5.31 -11.18
N ALA A 55 1.61 -4.15 -10.66
CA ALA A 55 2.36 -2.92 -10.90
C ALA A 55 3.79 -3.00 -10.33
N ILE A 56 3.96 -3.63 -9.15
CA ILE A 56 5.28 -3.89 -8.56
C ILE A 56 6.09 -4.86 -9.43
N ASP A 57 5.48 -5.98 -9.82
CA ASP A 57 6.14 -6.99 -10.65
C ASP A 57 6.53 -6.41 -12.03
N LEU A 58 5.64 -5.62 -12.64
CA LEU A 58 5.89 -4.93 -13.90
C LEU A 58 7.08 -3.99 -13.79
N LYS A 59 7.12 -3.15 -12.74
CA LYS A 59 8.24 -2.25 -12.46
C LYS A 59 9.56 -3.01 -12.33
N ASN A 60 9.55 -4.10 -11.58
CA ASN A 60 10.76 -4.88 -11.34
C ASN A 60 11.26 -5.54 -12.64
N LYS A 61 10.39 -6.20 -13.40
CA LYS A 61 10.72 -6.82 -14.70
C LYS A 61 11.14 -5.77 -15.74
N PHE A 62 10.51 -4.58 -15.73
CA PHE A 62 10.89 -3.50 -16.64
C PHE A 62 12.27 -2.92 -16.30
N SER A 63 12.58 -2.75 -15.02
CA SER A 63 13.89 -2.31 -14.55
C SER A 63 14.99 -3.31 -14.93
N GLU A 64 14.73 -4.61 -14.76
CA GLU A 64 15.65 -5.67 -15.17
C GLU A 64 15.87 -5.66 -16.69
N PHE A 65 14.79 -5.64 -17.48
CA PHE A 65 14.84 -5.62 -18.93
C PHE A 65 15.60 -4.42 -19.49
N THR A 66 15.40 -3.24 -18.93
CA THR A 66 16.05 -2.00 -19.36
C THR A 66 17.39 -1.75 -18.69
N ARG A 67 17.82 -2.64 -17.77
CA ARG A 67 19.01 -2.47 -16.93
C ARG A 67 19.02 -1.10 -16.21
N ASN A 68 17.87 -0.71 -15.68
CA ASN A 68 17.61 0.57 -15.00
C ASN A 68 17.88 1.83 -15.84
N GLN A 69 17.91 1.71 -17.19
CA GLN A 69 18.12 2.87 -18.06
C GLN A 69 16.83 3.64 -18.34
N LEU A 70 15.69 3.00 -18.17
CA LEU A 70 14.37 3.62 -18.32
C LEU A 70 13.57 3.46 -17.03
N THR A 71 12.73 4.45 -16.75
CA THR A 71 11.86 4.46 -15.59
C THR A 71 10.41 4.25 -16.00
N LEU A 72 9.60 3.72 -15.07
CA LEU A 72 8.17 3.51 -15.24
C LEU A 72 7.44 4.35 -14.18
N SER A 73 6.36 5.03 -14.57
CA SER A 73 5.45 5.69 -13.63
C SER A 73 4.06 5.08 -13.76
N ALA A 74 3.32 5.00 -12.65
CA ALA A 74 2.00 4.40 -12.63
C ALA A 74 1.00 5.19 -11.78
N GLY A 75 -0.28 5.16 -12.17
CA GLY A 75 -1.41 5.58 -11.37
C GLY A 75 -2.30 4.38 -11.05
N VAL A 76 -2.79 4.27 -9.81
CA VAL A 76 -3.70 3.22 -9.37
C VAL A 76 -4.88 3.82 -8.62
N GLY A 77 -6.11 3.49 -9.04
CA GLY A 77 -7.34 3.92 -8.39
C GLY A 77 -8.24 2.75 -8.03
N ILE A 78 -9.11 2.94 -7.05
CA ILE A 78 -10.16 1.97 -6.66
C ILE A 78 -11.52 2.60 -6.97
N TYR A 79 -12.35 1.87 -7.71
CA TYR A 79 -13.64 2.34 -8.17
C TYR A 79 -14.74 1.30 -7.95
N PRO A 80 -16.00 1.73 -7.75
CA PRO A 80 -17.12 0.80 -7.71
C PRO A 80 -17.26 0.05 -9.03
N ALA A 81 -17.69 -1.22 -8.98
CA ALA A 81 -17.81 -2.10 -10.16
C ALA A 81 -18.67 -1.54 -11.32
N LYS A 82 -19.60 -0.62 -11.03
CA LYS A 82 -20.47 0.02 -12.05
C LYS A 82 -19.97 1.40 -12.51
N TYR A 83 -18.76 1.80 -12.10
CA TYR A 83 -18.22 3.09 -12.52
C TYR A 83 -17.81 3.06 -13.99
N PRO A 84 -18.07 4.12 -14.79
CA PRO A 84 -17.78 4.12 -16.22
C PRO A 84 -16.28 3.98 -16.52
N ILE A 85 -15.89 3.02 -17.35
CA ILE A 85 -14.48 2.77 -17.70
C ILE A 85 -13.78 4.00 -18.28
N SER A 86 -14.47 4.82 -19.07
CA SER A 86 -13.90 6.06 -19.61
C SER A 86 -13.55 7.09 -18.54
N SER A 87 -14.34 7.15 -17.46
CA SER A 87 -14.05 7.99 -16.30
C SER A 87 -12.89 7.46 -15.50
N ILE A 88 -12.84 6.13 -15.28
CA ILE A 88 -11.70 5.45 -14.62
C ILE A 88 -10.42 5.77 -15.40
N ALA A 89 -10.41 5.58 -16.72
CA ALA A 89 -9.21 5.82 -17.53
C ALA A 89 -8.70 7.25 -17.42
N ARG A 90 -9.62 8.24 -17.39
CA ARG A 90 -9.23 9.64 -17.22
C ARG A 90 -8.64 9.89 -15.83
N GLU A 91 -9.33 9.47 -14.78
CA GLU A 91 -8.91 9.73 -13.39
C GLU A 91 -7.60 9.00 -13.03
N VAL A 92 -7.45 7.74 -13.49
CA VAL A 92 -6.18 7.01 -13.33
C VAL A 92 -5.05 7.66 -14.15
N GLY A 93 -5.37 8.21 -15.34
CA GLY A 93 -4.43 9.01 -16.11
C GLY A 93 -3.96 10.26 -15.38
N GLU A 94 -4.84 10.93 -14.60
CA GLU A 94 -4.46 12.06 -13.74
C GLU A 94 -3.51 11.61 -12.62
N LEU A 95 -3.77 10.46 -11.99
CA LEU A 95 -2.85 9.87 -10.99
C LEU A 95 -1.48 9.51 -11.60
N GLU A 96 -1.48 8.95 -12.81
CA GLU A 96 -0.23 8.67 -13.53
C GLU A 96 0.55 9.97 -13.83
N GLN A 97 -0.14 11.06 -14.19
CA GLN A 97 0.51 12.35 -14.38
C GLN A 97 1.14 12.87 -13.09
N CYS A 98 0.49 12.70 -11.93
CA CYS A 98 1.10 13.04 -10.64
C CYS A 98 2.41 12.25 -10.42
N ALA A 99 2.42 10.96 -10.73
CA ALA A 99 3.62 10.13 -10.65
C ALA A 99 4.72 10.57 -11.64
N LYS A 100 4.33 11.03 -12.86
CA LYS A 100 5.27 11.56 -13.86
C LYS A 100 5.84 12.94 -13.52
N LEU A 101 5.09 13.72 -12.73
CA LEU A 101 5.51 15.06 -12.28
C LEU A 101 6.39 15.00 -11.02
N ASN A 102 6.41 13.87 -10.30
CA ASN A 102 7.31 13.69 -9.17
C ASN A 102 8.78 13.80 -9.62
N ASP A 103 9.63 14.34 -8.76
CA ASP A 103 11.05 14.57 -9.11
C ASP A 103 11.72 13.25 -9.52
N GLY A 104 12.43 13.26 -10.64
CA GLY A 104 13.03 12.04 -11.21
C GLY A 104 12.05 11.04 -11.82
N LYS A 105 10.72 11.29 -11.84
CA LYS A 105 9.70 10.33 -12.25
C LYS A 105 9.81 9.02 -11.45
N ASN A 106 9.78 7.84 -12.08
CA ASN A 106 10.00 6.53 -11.42
C ASN A 106 9.13 6.34 -10.17
N SER A 107 7.87 6.72 -10.26
CA SER A 107 6.96 6.87 -9.13
C SER A 107 5.64 6.16 -9.35
N ILE A 108 4.93 5.92 -8.27
CA ILE A 108 3.55 5.43 -8.27
C ILE A 108 2.66 6.38 -7.46
N THR A 109 1.46 6.66 -7.96
CA THR A 109 0.42 7.40 -7.24
C THR A 109 -0.76 6.46 -7.00
N LEU A 110 -1.17 6.29 -5.74
CA LEU A 110 -2.27 5.43 -5.35
C LEU A 110 -3.44 6.23 -4.79
N PHE A 111 -4.63 6.03 -5.34
CA PHE A 111 -5.93 6.49 -4.85
C PHE A 111 -6.13 8.01 -4.84
N HIS A 112 -5.13 8.80 -4.49
CA HIS A 112 -5.15 10.26 -4.41
C HIS A 112 -3.74 10.83 -4.68
N GLU A 113 -3.65 12.06 -5.20
CA GLU A 113 -2.39 12.74 -5.51
C GLU A 113 -1.42 12.85 -4.32
N ASP A 114 -1.95 12.95 -3.09
CA ASP A 114 -1.16 12.97 -1.86
C ASP A 114 -0.33 11.70 -1.63
N PHE A 115 -0.71 10.58 -2.25
CA PHE A 115 -0.02 9.30 -2.12
C PHE A 115 0.83 8.99 -3.35
N THR A 116 1.65 9.95 -3.71
CA THR A 116 2.68 9.80 -4.75
C THR A 116 4.02 9.52 -4.10
N PHE A 117 4.64 8.39 -4.43
CA PHE A 117 5.92 7.91 -3.90
C PHE A 117 6.82 7.40 -5.00
N HIS A 118 8.14 7.51 -4.85
CA HIS A 118 9.05 6.73 -5.67
C HIS A 118 8.86 5.23 -5.42
N TRP A 119 9.09 4.42 -6.45
CA TRP A 119 8.86 2.97 -6.34
C TRP A 119 9.61 2.32 -5.19
N ASP A 120 10.87 2.69 -4.97
CA ASP A 120 11.68 2.11 -3.91
C ASP A 120 11.11 2.44 -2.53
N CYS A 121 10.65 3.69 -2.33
CA CYS A 121 9.94 4.08 -1.10
C CYS A 121 8.62 3.32 -0.94
N PHE A 122 7.81 3.22 -1.99
CA PHE A 122 6.56 2.49 -1.92
C PHE A 122 6.77 1.01 -1.58
N ILE A 123 7.70 0.35 -2.27
CA ILE A 123 7.95 -1.09 -2.07
C ILE A 123 8.59 -1.36 -0.70
N GLU A 124 9.63 -0.60 -0.33
CA GLU A 124 10.40 -0.89 0.88
C GLU A 124 9.75 -0.30 2.14
N LYS A 125 9.28 0.96 2.07
CA LYS A 125 8.76 1.68 3.25
C LYS A 125 7.28 1.48 3.47
N VAL A 126 6.44 1.64 2.43
CA VAL A 126 4.99 1.50 2.60
C VAL A 126 4.61 0.03 2.74
N VAL A 127 4.99 -0.80 1.75
CA VAL A 127 4.61 -2.22 1.73
C VAL A 127 5.51 -3.05 2.65
N GLY A 128 6.83 -2.93 2.50
CA GLY A 128 7.81 -3.78 3.18
C GLY A 128 7.95 -3.50 4.68
N GLU A 129 7.80 -2.25 5.12
CA GLU A 129 7.94 -1.89 6.53
C GLU A 129 6.59 -1.66 7.21
N LYS A 130 5.80 -0.68 6.72
CA LYS A 130 4.60 -0.21 7.44
C LYS A 130 3.42 -1.16 7.33
N LEU A 131 3.12 -1.63 6.11
CA LEU A 131 2.05 -2.61 5.92
C LEU A 131 2.37 -3.93 6.64
N ARG A 132 3.62 -4.41 6.56
CA ARG A 132 4.04 -5.63 7.26
C ARG A 132 3.98 -5.48 8.78
N LEU A 133 4.34 -4.31 9.33
CA LEU A 133 4.19 -4.03 10.75
C LEU A 133 2.73 -4.11 11.19
N ILE A 134 1.82 -3.51 10.42
CA ILE A 134 0.38 -3.53 10.70
C ILE A 134 -0.15 -4.97 10.62
N GLN A 135 0.18 -5.71 9.56
CA GLN A 135 -0.21 -7.11 9.40
C GLN A 135 0.25 -7.95 10.59
N ASN A 136 1.54 -7.89 10.93
CA ASN A 136 2.10 -8.65 12.07
C ASN A 136 1.41 -8.30 13.40
N PHE A 137 1.12 -7.02 13.63
CA PHE A 137 0.39 -6.61 14.83
C PHE A 137 -1.01 -7.24 14.89
N PHE A 138 -1.79 -7.18 13.81
CA PHE A 138 -3.16 -7.72 13.80
C PHE A 138 -3.22 -9.25 13.75
N ASP A 139 -2.23 -9.90 13.16
CA ASP A 139 -2.13 -11.37 13.17
C ASP A 139 -1.94 -11.90 14.59
N GLN A 140 -1.23 -11.17 15.44
CA GLN A 140 -1.04 -11.50 16.85
C GLN A 140 -2.16 -10.96 17.74
N CYS A 141 -2.69 -9.79 17.44
CA CYS A 141 -3.67 -9.03 18.23
C CYS A 141 -5.05 -9.05 17.54
N SER A 142 -5.61 -10.23 17.26
CA SER A 142 -6.87 -10.41 16.53
C SER A 142 -8.12 -9.81 17.21
N ASP A 143 -8.02 -9.45 18.49
CA ASP A 143 -9.13 -8.88 19.26
C ASP A 143 -9.43 -7.41 18.89
N TYR A 144 -8.56 -6.75 18.13
CA TYR A 144 -8.73 -5.36 17.73
C TYR A 144 -9.35 -5.26 16.34
N GLY A 145 -10.57 -4.76 16.30
CA GLY A 145 -11.34 -4.63 15.07
C GLY A 145 -11.05 -3.35 14.27
N ASN A 146 -11.83 -3.15 13.21
CA ASN A 146 -11.75 -2.01 12.30
C ASN A 146 -11.83 -0.64 13.01
N ALA A 147 -12.51 -0.54 14.17
CA ALA A 147 -12.59 0.69 14.95
C ALA A 147 -11.21 1.23 15.39
N PHE A 148 -10.28 0.32 15.71
CA PHE A 148 -8.90 0.69 16.02
C PHE A 148 -8.22 1.37 14.84
N LEU A 149 -8.34 0.79 13.64
CA LEU A 149 -7.72 1.32 12.42
C LEU A 149 -8.24 2.70 12.05
N TYR A 150 -9.55 2.92 12.17
CA TYR A 150 -10.14 4.24 11.90
C TYR A 150 -9.69 5.30 12.90
N HIS A 151 -9.59 4.93 14.19
CA HIS A 151 -9.07 5.85 15.18
C HIS A 151 -7.57 6.15 14.99
N LEU A 152 -6.78 5.13 14.63
CA LEU A 152 -5.37 5.33 14.26
C LEU A 152 -5.24 6.29 13.06
N LEU A 153 -6.05 6.10 12.02
CA LEU A 153 -6.08 7.00 10.85
C LEU A 153 -6.40 8.45 11.23
N GLU A 154 -7.37 8.66 12.12
CA GLU A 154 -7.71 10.00 12.62
C GLU A 154 -6.52 10.66 13.31
N LEU A 155 -5.83 9.92 14.18
CA LEU A 155 -4.65 10.42 14.88
C LEU A 155 -3.49 10.73 13.94
N LEU A 156 -3.22 9.85 12.97
CA LEU A 156 -2.18 10.04 11.95
C LEU A 156 -2.46 11.27 11.07
N LYS A 157 -3.71 11.45 10.62
CA LYS A 157 -4.09 12.60 9.77
C LYS A 157 -4.00 13.94 10.49
N THR A 158 -4.14 13.95 11.80
CA THR A 158 -4.18 15.20 12.57
C THR A 158 -2.86 15.55 13.25
N VAL A 159 -1.88 14.63 13.29
CA VAL A 159 -0.66 14.82 14.10
C VAL A 159 0.21 15.98 13.63
N GLU A 160 0.26 16.25 12.33
CA GLU A 160 1.05 17.37 11.77
C GLU A 160 0.50 18.75 12.18
N GLU A 161 -0.82 18.86 12.30
CA GLU A 161 -1.50 20.09 12.69
C GLU A 161 -1.74 20.20 14.20
N GLN A 162 -1.91 19.06 14.86
CA GLN A 162 -2.28 18.93 16.25
C GLN A 162 -1.31 18.02 17.01
N PRO A 163 -0.20 18.52 17.56
CA PRO A 163 0.77 17.71 18.30
C PRO A 163 0.16 16.91 19.48
N ILE A 164 -1.00 17.32 20.00
CA ILE A 164 -1.75 16.59 21.02
C ILE A 164 -2.15 15.18 20.54
N SER A 165 -2.23 14.95 19.24
CA SER A 165 -2.55 13.63 18.66
C SER A 165 -1.50 12.58 19.03
N LEU A 166 -0.23 12.97 19.24
CA LEU A 166 0.81 12.07 19.72
C LEU A 166 0.53 11.59 21.16
N ALA A 167 0.08 12.49 22.05
CA ALA A 167 -0.29 12.12 23.41
C ALA A 167 -1.56 11.25 23.42
N ARG A 168 -2.52 11.56 22.54
CA ARG A 168 -3.73 10.73 22.38
C ARG A 168 -3.38 9.33 21.89
N TYR A 169 -2.46 9.20 20.92
CA TYR A 169 -1.95 7.91 20.47
C TYR A 169 -1.30 7.13 21.63
N ALA A 170 -0.39 7.76 22.37
CA ALA A 170 0.29 7.10 23.48
C ALA A 170 -0.71 6.58 24.54
N PHE A 171 -1.75 7.36 24.85
CA PHE A 171 -2.81 6.93 25.76
C PHE A 171 -3.68 5.82 25.18
N PHE A 172 -4.03 5.94 23.91
CA PHE A 172 -4.85 4.97 23.20
C PHE A 172 -4.16 3.59 23.11
N ILE A 173 -2.90 3.55 22.70
CA ILE A 173 -2.16 2.30 22.56
C ILE A 173 -1.85 1.66 23.93
N ALA A 174 -1.61 2.47 24.98
CA ALA A 174 -1.37 1.94 26.32
C ALA A 174 -2.56 1.18 26.92
N LYS A 175 -3.80 1.52 26.52
CA LYS A 175 -4.99 0.77 26.92
C LYS A 175 -5.10 -0.61 26.27
N MET A 176 -4.30 -0.87 25.25
CA MET A 176 -4.27 -2.09 24.48
C MET A 176 -3.07 -2.95 24.84
N GLU A 177 -2.38 -2.62 25.94
CA GLU A 177 -1.28 -3.44 26.42
C GLU A 177 -1.79 -4.82 26.78
N PRO A 178 -1.19 -5.91 26.20
CA PRO A 178 -1.62 -7.27 26.48
C PRO A 178 -1.48 -7.62 27.97
N THR A 179 -2.45 -8.33 28.51
CA THR A 179 -2.37 -8.88 29.87
C THR A 179 -1.34 -10.00 29.94
N GLU A 180 -0.85 -10.30 31.15
CA GLU A 180 0.11 -11.39 31.35
C GLU A 180 -0.45 -12.75 30.85
N GLU A 181 -1.73 -13.02 31.07
CA GLU A 181 -2.42 -14.21 30.56
C GLU A 181 -2.38 -14.29 29.03
N GLN A 182 -2.65 -13.19 28.31
CA GLN A 182 -2.57 -13.12 26.85
C GLN A 182 -1.15 -13.31 26.33
N LYS A 183 -0.14 -12.83 27.05
CA LYS A 183 1.27 -12.99 26.69
C LYS A 183 1.72 -14.44 26.85
N GLU A 184 1.22 -15.15 27.89
CA GLU A 184 1.50 -16.58 28.09
C GLU A 184 0.83 -17.44 26.99
N ASP A 185 -0.38 -17.11 26.58
CA ASP A 185 -1.14 -17.85 25.57
C ASP A 185 -0.60 -17.66 24.14
N LYS A 186 -0.06 -16.47 23.83
CA LYS A 186 0.45 -16.13 22.49
C LYS A 186 1.89 -15.65 22.53
N PRO A 187 2.88 -16.54 22.36
CA PRO A 187 4.28 -16.15 22.23
C PRO A 187 4.46 -15.25 21.00
N GLY A 188 5.02 -14.06 21.19
CA GLY A 188 5.20 -13.06 20.13
C GLY A 188 4.23 -11.88 20.19
N LEU A 189 3.13 -11.99 20.94
CA LEU A 189 2.16 -10.91 21.11
C LEU A 189 2.79 -9.66 21.71
N GLU A 190 3.59 -9.80 22.75
CA GLU A 190 4.27 -8.70 23.43
C GLU A 190 5.28 -8.01 22.51
N GLU A 191 6.03 -8.78 21.71
CA GLU A 191 6.99 -8.25 20.75
C GLU A 191 6.28 -7.46 19.64
N ALA A 192 5.24 -8.03 19.05
CA ALA A 192 4.43 -7.38 18.01
C ALA A 192 3.81 -6.08 18.53
N TYR A 193 3.22 -6.09 19.73
CA TYR A 193 2.65 -4.90 20.37
C TYR A 193 3.70 -3.82 20.62
N ASN A 194 4.84 -4.18 21.21
CA ASN A 194 5.90 -3.22 21.54
C ASN A 194 6.53 -2.62 20.27
N ASP A 195 6.74 -3.44 19.22
CA ASP A 195 7.30 -2.95 17.95
C ASP A 195 6.33 -2.00 17.26
N PHE A 196 5.04 -2.35 17.18
CA PHE A 196 4.00 -1.50 16.63
C PHE A 196 3.89 -0.18 17.40
N ARG A 197 3.76 -0.23 18.74
CA ARG A 197 3.67 0.94 19.60
C ARG A 197 4.82 1.91 19.39
N ARG A 198 6.06 1.38 19.39
CA ARG A 198 7.29 2.17 19.28
C ARG A 198 7.40 2.81 17.91
N LYS A 199 7.27 2.03 16.84
CA LYS A 199 7.48 2.51 15.46
C LYS A 199 6.45 3.56 15.08
N VAL A 200 5.17 3.33 15.33
CA VAL A 200 4.12 4.32 15.02
C VAL A 200 4.32 5.60 15.83
N TYR A 201 4.71 5.48 17.11
CA TYR A 201 5.03 6.66 17.93
C TYR A 201 6.18 7.48 17.35
N ASP A 202 7.26 6.80 16.92
CA ASP A 202 8.45 7.47 16.35
C ASP A 202 8.10 8.15 15.01
N TRP A 203 7.29 7.53 14.15
CA TRP A 203 6.80 8.15 12.91
C TRP A 203 5.94 9.38 13.19
N MET A 204 5.01 9.31 14.14
CA MET A 204 4.17 10.45 14.52
C MET A 204 4.97 11.57 15.17
N LYS A 205 6.00 11.25 15.97
CA LYS A 205 6.89 12.23 16.61
C LYS A 205 7.67 13.02 15.59
N ASN A 206 8.05 12.40 14.48
CA ASN A 206 8.80 13.02 13.39
C ASN A 206 7.89 13.71 12.35
N ALA A 207 6.58 13.69 12.56
CA ALA A 207 5.62 14.34 11.68
C ALA A 207 5.96 15.83 11.47
N GLY A 208 5.90 16.27 10.21
CA GLY A 208 6.14 17.67 9.85
C GLY A 208 7.61 18.09 9.71
N ASN A 209 8.59 17.23 10.04
CA ASN A 209 10.00 17.55 9.86
C ASN A 209 10.40 17.64 8.38
N GLU A 210 9.67 16.97 7.49
CA GLU A 210 10.00 16.86 6.06
C GLU A 210 8.78 17.14 5.18
N LYS A 211 8.22 18.36 5.32
CA LYS A 211 7.07 18.81 4.55
C LYS A 211 7.39 18.88 3.06
N GLY A 212 6.52 18.28 2.25
CA GLY A 212 6.58 18.35 0.79
C GLY A 212 7.30 17.17 0.12
N ASP A 213 7.97 16.31 0.88
CA ASP A 213 8.61 15.09 0.37
C ASP A 213 7.90 13.85 0.96
N ASN A 214 7.06 13.20 0.15
CA ASN A 214 6.30 12.04 0.61
C ASN A 214 7.21 10.84 0.93
N ASP A 215 8.34 10.70 0.26
CA ASP A 215 9.27 9.59 0.47
C ASP A 215 9.98 9.65 1.83
N LYS A 216 9.95 10.82 2.46
CA LYS A 216 10.47 11.03 3.81
C LYS A 216 9.37 11.20 4.85
N ASN A 217 8.12 11.29 4.43
CA ASN A 217 6.98 11.47 5.32
C ASN A 217 6.44 10.12 5.81
N ASP A 218 6.98 9.64 6.93
CA ASP A 218 6.57 8.38 7.55
C ASP A 218 5.08 8.33 7.89
N VAL A 219 4.46 9.45 8.24
CA VAL A 219 3.03 9.52 8.57
C VAL A 219 2.18 9.28 7.34
N LYS A 220 2.48 9.90 6.19
CA LYS A 220 1.76 9.65 4.93
C LYS A 220 1.92 8.22 4.45
N GLN A 221 3.13 7.66 4.57
CA GLN A 221 3.39 6.26 4.25
C GLN A 221 2.58 5.32 5.15
N CYS A 222 2.50 5.63 6.46
CA CYS A 222 1.72 4.85 7.42
C CYS A 222 0.21 4.95 7.12
N ILE A 223 -0.31 6.13 6.79
CA ILE A 223 -1.71 6.32 6.39
C ILE A 223 -2.04 5.44 5.18
N LEU A 224 -1.20 5.44 4.14
CA LEU A 224 -1.41 4.58 2.98
C LEU A 224 -1.37 3.10 3.36
N ALA A 225 -0.43 2.68 4.19
CA ALA A 225 -0.33 1.29 4.66
C ALA A 225 -1.59 0.86 5.45
N VAL A 226 -2.16 1.74 6.29
CA VAL A 226 -3.42 1.47 6.99
C VAL A 226 -4.58 1.35 6.01
N TYR A 227 -4.66 2.19 4.97
CA TYR A 227 -5.68 2.03 3.92
C TYR A 227 -5.56 0.68 3.21
N LEU A 228 -4.36 0.31 2.79
CA LEU A 228 -4.11 -0.99 2.14
C LEU A 228 -4.56 -2.14 3.05
N TYR A 229 -4.24 -2.08 4.34
CA TYR A 229 -4.63 -3.10 5.30
C TYR A 229 -6.16 -3.18 5.50
N ILE A 230 -6.85 -2.04 5.61
CA ILE A 230 -8.32 -1.99 5.71
C ILE A 230 -8.96 -2.66 4.48
N TYR A 231 -8.47 -2.38 3.28
CA TYR A 231 -8.99 -3.00 2.06
C TYR A 231 -8.73 -4.50 2.01
N LEU A 232 -7.55 -4.98 2.46
CA LEU A 232 -7.23 -6.41 2.56
C LEU A 232 -8.19 -7.15 3.50
N ASN A 233 -8.50 -6.56 4.66
CA ASN A 233 -9.45 -7.17 5.60
C ASN A 233 -10.86 -7.24 5.05
N ARG A 234 -11.35 -6.19 4.38
CA ARG A 234 -12.68 -6.22 3.74
C ARG A 234 -12.79 -7.32 2.70
N LYS A 235 -11.74 -7.54 1.91
CA LYS A 235 -11.72 -8.62 0.92
C LYS A 235 -11.84 -9.99 1.59
N LYS A 236 -11.13 -10.23 2.70
CA LYS A 236 -11.23 -11.48 3.47
C LYS A 236 -12.64 -11.70 4.04
N GLU A 237 -13.30 -10.66 4.55
CA GLU A 237 -14.68 -10.74 5.06
C GLU A 237 -15.66 -11.12 3.94
N GLU A 238 -15.55 -10.51 2.76
CA GLU A 238 -16.41 -10.83 1.60
C GLU A 238 -16.20 -12.26 1.06
N GLU A 239 -15.00 -12.81 1.12
CA GLU A 239 -14.68 -14.19 0.70
C GLU A 239 -15.22 -15.25 1.69
N VAL A 240 -15.36 -14.91 2.97
CA VAL A 240 -15.90 -15.83 4.01
C VAL A 240 -17.43 -15.90 3.96
N ASP A 241 -18.10 -14.85 3.48
CA ASP A 241 -19.58 -14.77 3.41
C ASP A 241 -20.17 -15.41 2.14
N VAL A 242 -19.35 -15.98 1.25
CA VAL A 242 -19.73 -16.69 0.01
C VAL A 242 -19.59 -18.20 0.17
#